data_8d8ae6b29b116b85d0437040309e2a9f
#
_entry.id   8d8ae6b29b116b85d0437040309e2a9f
#
_cell.length_a   1.000
_cell.length_b   1.000
_cell.length_c   1.000
_cell.angle_alpha   90.00
_cell.angle_beta   90.00
_cell.angle_gamma   90.00
#
_symmetry.space_group_name_H-M   'P 1'
#
loop_
_entity.id
_entity.type
_entity.pdbx_description
1 polymer ?
#
loop_
_entity_poly.entity_id
_entity_poly.type
_entity_poly.pdbx_seq_one_letter_code
_entity_poly.pdbx_strand_id
1 'polypeptide(L)'
;MNPNLKTLIALVTASSIVLAGCATQPLEQSQAAASHPAAPPAPVVPDRVLQERLLALDPDHITDNDVQQVLVHGPTPRIMLLYGGIYPVKPIMQSFGYFLVRMGYPESRIRDPGDDEWSYSPYEDAAKLAGIVAWDYERTGVRPMMIGHSQGGMQAVKVLHELAGHFDKALRVYDPIHGGFEDRTTIVDPLTHRSRPVVGISVSYASAVGAGGATFLMPNQWSMVDKLQSIPDTVVEFTGFAIPIDILGGDSHYQRNGSANVRNVDLPATYSHVFVPAVGSLPEEAGVRAWINAYVPGAKHDTSSLPPDALLHVLWAADVWYSIKKHWCLEAQRLVRAERARVPIESAERTPQPIDGPRRMPARLDSAERAAARSENMAQ
;
A
#
# COMPACT_ATOMS: atom_id res chain seq x y z
N MET A 1 -42.00 -21.17 41.53
CA MET A 1 -41.59 -22.07 40.42
C MET A 1 -42.73 -22.19 39.46
N ASN A 2 -42.65 -21.64 38.31
CA ASN A 2 -43.72 -21.49 37.34
C ASN A 2 -43.64 -22.66 36.31
N PRO A 3 -44.76 -23.39 36.03
CA PRO A 3 -44.71 -24.67 35.29
C PRO A 3 -44.84 -24.53 33.77
N ASN A 4 -44.44 -23.45 33.12
CA ASN A 4 -44.65 -23.21 31.69
C ASN A 4 -43.40 -23.27 30.81
N LEU A 5 -42.37 -24.09 31.20
CA LEU A 5 -41.17 -24.24 30.40
C LEU A 5 -40.88 -25.65 29.93
N LYS A 6 -41.93 -26.43 29.60
CA LYS A 6 -41.77 -27.83 29.12
C LYS A 6 -42.54 -28.18 27.83
N THR A 7 -42.93 -27.21 27.03
CA THR A 7 -43.72 -27.53 25.81
C THR A 7 -43.19 -26.76 24.59
N LEU A 8 -41.91 -26.94 24.23
CA LEU A 8 -41.42 -26.49 22.93
C LEU A 8 -40.23 -27.30 22.41
N ILE A 9 -40.22 -28.61 22.63
CA ILE A 9 -39.30 -29.54 21.98
C ILE A 9 -40.12 -30.78 21.59
N ALA A 10 -40.84 -30.72 20.50
CA ALA A 10 -41.34 -31.86 19.74
C ALA A 10 -42.17 -31.35 18.55
N LEU A 11 -41.55 -31.11 17.42
CA LEU A 11 -42.15 -31.22 16.08
C LEU A 11 -41.13 -30.82 15.02
N VAL A 12 -40.29 -31.73 14.59
CA VAL A 12 -39.83 -31.89 13.19
C VAL A 12 -39.10 -33.23 13.12
N THR A 13 -39.88 -34.29 12.87
CA THR A 13 -39.37 -35.51 12.24
C THR A 13 -40.43 -35.99 11.26
N ALA A 14 -39.95 -36.35 10.10
CA ALA A 14 -40.62 -37.06 9.03
C ALA A 14 -40.99 -36.21 7.80
N SER A 15 -40.08 -36.24 6.83
CA SER A 15 -40.50 -36.32 5.41
C SER A 15 -39.49 -37.09 4.60
N SER A 16 -39.98 -38.08 4.00
CA SER A 16 -39.49 -39.28 3.40
C SER A 16 -38.62 -39.08 2.14
N ILE A 17 -37.72 -39.99 2.00
CA ILE A 17 -36.87 -40.37 0.88
C ILE A 17 -37.75 -40.71 -0.37
N VAL A 18 -37.46 -40.09 -1.51
CA VAL A 18 -37.72 -40.61 -2.84
C VAL A 18 -36.42 -40.79 -3.57
N LEU A 19 -35.99 -42.03 -3.70
CA LEU A 19 -34.93 -42.47 -4.61
C LEU A 19 -35.45 -42.46 -6.03
N ALA A 20 -34.92 -41.60 -6.90
CA ALA A 20 -34.98 -41.77 -8.34
C ALA A 20 -33.53 -41.92 -8.84
N GLY A 21 -33.19 -43.13 -9.25
CA GLY A 21 -31.93 -43.41 -9.92
C GLY A 21 -31.92 -42.77 -11.31
N CYS A 22 -30.84 -42.05 -11.61
CA CYS A 22 -30.48 -41.67 -12.97
C CYS A 22 -29.00 -42.03 -13.20
N ALA A 23 -28.78 -42.63 -14.35
CA ALA A 23 -27.54 -43.21 -14.83
C ALA A 23 -26.36 -42.24 -14.76
N THR A 24 -25.24 -42.73 -14.25
CA THR A 24 -23.94 -42.10 -14.32
C THR A 24 -23.44 -42.12 -15.77
N GLN A 25 -23.40 -40.96 -16.41
CA GLN A 25 -22.48 -40.71 -17.53
C GLN A 25 -21.16 -40.23 -16.96
N PRO A 26 -20.00 -40.65 -17.48
CA PRO A 26 -18.72 -40.08 -17.09
C PRO A 26 -18.64 -38.63 -17.57
N LEU A 27 -18.55 -37.68 -16.65
CA LEU A 27 -18.15 -36.32 -16.95
C LEU A 27 -16.70 -36.36 -17.42
N GLU A 28 -16.48 -36.15 -18.71
CA GLU A 28 -15.19 -35.71 -19.22
C GLU A 28 -14.79 -34.49 -18.40
N GLN A 29 -13.77 -34.63 -17.57
CA GLN A 29 -13.07 -33.51 -16.96
C GLN A 29 -12.44 -32.70 -18.09
N SER A 30 -13.15 -31.72 -18.61
CA SER A 30 -12.55 -30.61 -19.32
C SER A 30 -11.58 -29.96 -18.34
N GLN A 31 -10.29 -30.24 -18.53
CA GLN A 31 -9.23 -29.47 -17.90
C GLN A 31 -9.40 -28.04 -18.42
N ALA A 32 -10.14 -27.22 -17.66
CA ALA A 32 -10.09 -25.78 -17.82
C ALA A 32 -8.60 -25.40 -17.66
N ALA A 33 -7.96 -25.05 -18.75
CA ALA A 33 -6.65 -24.46 -18.73
C ALA A 33 -6.72 -23.31 -17.72
N ALA A 34 -5.93 -23.40 -16.65
CA ALA A 34 -5.81 -22.34 -15.68
C ALA A 34 -5.36 -21.10 -16.46
N SER A 35 -6.33 -20.22 -16.73
CA SER A 35 -6.04 -18.91 -17.32
C SER A 35 -5.11 -18.20 -16.34
N HIS A 36 -3.84 -18.08 -16.69
CA HIS A 36 -2.93 -17.23 -15.97
C HIS A 36 -3.59 -15.85 -15.89
N PRO A 37 -3.75 -15.26 -14.70
CA PRO A 37 -4.27 -13.92 -14.60
C PRO A 37 -3.44 -13.02 -15.49
N ALA A 38 -4.11 -12.17 -16.27
CA ALA A 38 -3.42 -11.21 -17.14
C ALA A 38 -2.41 -10.42 -16.30
N ALA A 39 -1.21 -10.25 -16.85
CA ALA A 39 -0.17 -9.48 -16.17
C ALA A 39 -0.75 -8.09 -15.77
N PRO A 40 -0.51 -7.62 -14.53
CA PRO A 40 -1.01 -6.33 -14.10
C PRO A 40 -0.53 -5.24 -15.06
N PRO A 41 -1.32 -4.17 -15.28
CA PRO A 41 -0.90 -3.07 -16.16
C PRO A 41 0.41 -2.46 -15.61
N ALA A 42 1.33 -2.14 -16.52
CA ALA A 42 2.58 -1.50 -16.14
C ALA A 42 2.31 -0.14 -15.46
N PRO A 43 3.12 0.28 -14.48
CA PRO A 43 3.02 1.60 -13.87
C PRO A 43 3.03 2.70 -14.92
N VAL A 44 2.16 3.70 -14.74
CA VAL A 44 2.15 4.89 -15.61
C VAL A 44 3.38 5.74 -15.27
N VAL A 45 4.33 5.79 -16.19
CA VAL A 45 5.54 6.59 -16.05
C VAL A 45 5.28 8.00 -16.57
N PRO A 46 5.56 9.06 -15.80
CA PRO A 46 5.43 10.43 -16.25
C PRO A 46 6.31 10.75 -17.47
N ASP A 47 5.95 11.77 -18.22
CA ASP A 47 6.83 12.31 -19.27
C ASP A 47 8.15 12.87 -18.65
N ARG A 48 9.14 13.12 -19.53
CA ARG A 48 10.47 13.54 -19.07
C ARG A 48 10.48 14.88 -18.32
N VAL A 49 9.62 15.80 -18.70
CA VAL A 49 9.54 17.13 -18.06
C VAL A 49 9.02 16.99 -16.63
N LEU A 50 7.95 16.21 -16.44
CA LEU A 50 7.40 15.96 -15.12
C LEU A 50 8.38 15.13 -14.26
N GLN A 51 9.11 14.17 -14.86
CA GLN A 51 10.16 13.45 -14.15
C GLN A 51 11.25 14.37 -13.58
N GLU A 52 11.74 15.35 -14.38
CA GLU A 52 12.74 16.33 -13.90
C GLU A 52 12.18 17.17 -12.75
N ARG A 53 10.95 17.64 -12.89
CA ARG A 53 10.28 18.41 -11.83
C ARG A 53 10.11 17.59 -10.53
N LEU A 54 9.69 16.34 -10.63
CA LEU A 54 9.57 15.42 -9.48
C LEU A 54 10.91 15.20 -8.80
N LEU A 55 11.99 14.97 -9.57
CA LEU A 55 13.32 14.74 -9.01
C LEU A 55 13.95 15.99 -8.39
N ALA A 56 13.51 17.18 -8.76
CA ALA A 56 13.97 18.45 -8.23
C ALA A 56 13.31 18.84 -6.89
N LEU A 57 12.21 18.16 -6.50
CA LEU A 57 11.54 18.44 -5.24
C LEU A 57 12.39 18.02 -4.04
N ASP A 58 12.36 18.81 -2.98
CA ASP A 58 12.88 18.44 -1.66
C ASP A 58 11.73 17.77 -0.85
N PRO A 59 11.83 16.47 -0.52
CA PRO A 59 10.76 15.76 0.19
C PRO A 59 10.42 16.36 1.57
N ASP A 60 11.38 16.99 2.22
CA ASP A 60 11.17 17.59 3.55
C ASP A 60 10.55 19.02 3.48
N HIS A 61 10.46 19.61 2.30
CA HIS A 61 9.97 20.98 2.09
C HIS A 61 8.93 21.10 0.97
N ILE A 62 7.98 20.14 0.87
CA ILE A 62 6.92 20.18 -0.14
C ILE A 62 5.90 21.29 0.16
N THR A 63 5.79 22.25 -0.75
CA THR A 63 4.85 23.35 -0.67
C THR A 63 3.47 22.99 -1.25
N ASP A 64 2.45 23.84 -1.00
CA ASP A 64 1.14 23.70 -1.64
C ASP A 64 1.24 23.78 -3.18
N ASN A 65 2.12 24.67 -3.70
CA ASN A 65 2.37 24.76 -5.14
C ASN A 65 2.98 23.48 -5.72
N ASP A 66 3.90 22.83 -5.00
CA ASP A 66 4.49 21.55 -5.45
C ASP A 66 3.45 20.45 -5.51
N VAL A 67 2.52 20.42 -4.55
CA VAL A 67 1.38 19.51 -4.61
C VAL A 67 0.55 19.75 -5.86
N GLN A 68 0.11 21.01 -6.08
CA GLN A 68 -0.82 21.37 -7.16
C GLN A 68 -0.19 21.27 -8.55
N GLN A 69 1.10 21.59 -8.70
CA GLN A 69 1.75 21.72 -10.00
C GLN A 69 2.64 20.53 -10.37
N VAL A 70 2.97 19.65 -9.42
CA VAL A 70 3.91 18.55 -9.67
C VAL A 70 3.36 17.22 -9.18
N LEU A 71 3.09 17.06 -7.87
CA LEU A 71 2.76 15.77 -7.29
C LEU A 71 1.45 15.21 -7.81
N VAL A 72 0.39 16.04 -7.96
CA VAL A 72 -0.93 15.60 -8.44
C VAL A 72 -0.90 15.02 -9.85
N HIS A 73 0.12 15.38 -10.64
CA HIS A 73 0.30 14.88 -12.01
C HIS A 73 1.24 13.67 -12.09
N GLY A 74 1.84 13.30 -10.96
CA GLY A 74 2.80 12.19 -10.86
C GLY A 74 2.22 10.91 -10.28
N PRO A 75 3.07 9.89 -10.11
CA PRO A 75 2.69 8.66 -9.42
C PRO A 75 2.25 8.97 -7.98
N THR A 76 1.06 8.52 -7.62
CA THR A 76 0.44 8.83 -6.34
C THR A 76 0.18 7.56 -5.53
N PRO A 77 0.74 7.42 -4.32
CA PRO A 77 0.43 6.33 -3.41
C PRO A 77 -1.07 6.26 -3.08
N ARG A 78 -1.60 5.08 -2.81
CA ARG A 78 -2.92 4.95 -2.19
C ARG A 78 -2.82 5.25 -0.70
N ILE A 79 -3.79 6.00 -0.16
CA ILE A 79 -3.97 6.15 1.29
C ILE A 79 -5.13 5.28 1.74
N MET A 80 -4.85 4.31 2.61
CA MET A 80 -5.83 3.47 3.25
C MET A 80 -6.19 4.09 4.60
N LEU A 81 -7.41 4.62 4.74
CA LEU A 81 -7.92 5.17 5.98
C LEU A 81 -8.60 4.06 6.79
N LEU A 82 -8.33 3.95 8.08
CA LEU A 82 -8.91 2.94 8.96
C LEU A 82 -9.60 3.64 10.15
N TYR A 83 -10.93 3.50 10.25
CA TYR A 83 -11.69 4.16 11.30
C TYR A 83 -11.65 3.40 12.65
N GLY A 84 -12.10 4.04 13.74
CA GLY A 84 -12.14 3.46 15.07
C GLY A 84 -13.23 2.41 15.26
N GLY A 85 -13.23 1.73 16.42
CA GLY A 85 -14.05 0.55 16.70
C GLY A 85 -15.56 0.76 16.86
N ILE A 86 -16.05 2.00 16.86
CA ILE A 86 -17.47 2.31 17.00
C ILE A 86 -17.99 3.05 15.75
N TYR A 87 -19.20 2.72 15.31
CA TYR A 87 -19.76 3.26 14.07
C TYR A 87 -19.74 4.79 13.91
N PRO A 88 -20.04 5.60 14.95
CA PRO A 88 -20.02 7.07 14.83
C PRO A 88 -18.67 7.65 14.36
N VAL A 89 -17.55 6.92 14.47
CA VAL A 89 -16.23 7.39 14.02
C VAL A 89 -15.96 7.14 12.53
N LYS A 90 -16.79 6.36 11.82
CA LYS A 90 -16.66 6.19 10.36
C LYS A 90 -16.82 7.52 9.61
N PRO A 91 -17.90 8.31 9.80
CA PRO A 91 -18.01 9.65 9.18
C PRO A 91 -16.94 10.63 9.66
N ILE A 92 -16.38 10.46 10.85
CA ILE A 92 -15.27 11.28 11.35
C ILE A 92 -13.99 10.99 10.56
N MET A 93 -13.67 9.72 10.27
CA MET A 93 -12.55 9.37 9.40
C MET A 93 -12.79 9.81 7.94
N GLN A 94 -14.03 9.79 7.47
CA GLN A 94 -14.39 10.37 6.18
C GLN A 94 -14.12 11.88 6.12
N SER A 95 -14.29 12.61 7.23
CA SER A 95 -13.91 14.02 7.36
C SER A 95 -12.41 14.22 7.07
N PHE A 96 -11.56 13.31 7.54
CA PHE A 96 -10.14 13.34 7.19
C PHE A 96 -9.91 13.07 5.68
N GLY A 97 -10.68 12.18 5.08
CA GLY A 97 -10.66 11.98 3.62
C GLY A 97 -10.97 13.29 2.85
N TYR A 98 -11.99 14.02 3.27
CA TYR A 98 -12.31 15.35 2.70
C TYR A 98 -11.19 16.37 2.91
N PHE A 99 -10.56 16.36 4.09
CA PHE A 99 -9.38 17.18 4.33
C PHE A 99 -8.28 16.91 3.30
N LEU A 100 -7.94 15.65 3.06
CA LEU A 100 -6.91 15.28 2.09
C LEU A 100 -7.24 15.76 0.67
N VAL A 101 -8.49 15.59 0.23
CA VAL A 101 -8.95 16.06 -1.10
C VAL A 101 -8.84 17.59 -1.19
N ARG A 102 -9.26 18.32 -0.16
CA ARG A 102 -9.15 19.80 -0.12
C ARG A 102 -7.70 20.28 -0.07
N MET A 103 -6.80 19.48 0.50
CA MET A 103 -5.36 19.75 0.45
C MET A 103 -4.72 19.40 -0.91
N GLY A 104 -5.46 18.78 -1.83
CA GLY A 104 -5.02 18.48 -3.19
C GLY A 104 -4.66 17.02 -3.44
N TYR A 105 -4.94 16.11 -2.49
CA TYR A 105 -4.72 14.67 -2.73
C TYR A 105 -5.81 14.11 -3.64
N PRO A 106 -5.49 13.28 -4.66
CA PRO A 106 -6.48 12.70 -5.55
C PRO A 106 -7.47 11.78 -4.83
N GLU A 107 -8.77 12.06 -4.92
CA GLU A 107 -9.83 11.29 -4.24
C GLU A 107 -9.80 9.81 -4.60
N SER A 108 -9.55 9.49 -5.89
CA SER A 108 -9.46 8.11 -6.38
C SER A 108 -8.31 7.29 -5.74
N ARG A 109 -7.35 7.97 -5.09
CA ARG A 109 -6.25 7.33 -4.37
C ARG A 109 -6.51 7.21 -2.86
N ILE A 110 -7.69 7.66 -2.39
CA ILE A 110 -8.17 7.50 -1.03
C ILE A 110 -9.27 6.46 -0.97
N ARG A 111 -10.26 6.55 -1.88
CA ARG A 111 -11.39 5.63 -1.92
C ARG A 111 -10.98 4.21 -2.23
N ASP A 112 -11.65 3.24 -1.60
CA ASP A 112 -11.47 1.82 -1.95
C ASP A 112 -11.84 1.57 -3.41
N PRO A 113 -11.01 0.87 -4.20
CA PRO A 113 -11.28 0.65 -5.61
C PRO A 113 -12.39 -0.37 -5.89
N GLY A 114 -12.85 -1.11 -4.89
CA GLY A 114 -13.91 -2.12 -5.03
C GLY A 114 -15.29 -1.59 -4.71
N ASP A 115 -15.46 -0.96 -3.54
CA ASP A 115 -16.77 -0.52 -3.04
C ASP A 115 -16.93 1.01 -2.93
N ASP A 116 -15.90 1.77 -3.32
CA ASP A 116 -15.85 3.23 -3.30
C ASP A 116 -16.01 3.85 -1.89
N GLU A 117 -15.77 3.07 -0.85
CA GLU A 117 -15.80 3.56 0.52
C GLU A 117 -14.58 4.43 0.86
N TRP A 118 -14.77 5.37 1.80
CA TRP A 118 -13.70 6.28 2.24
C TRP A 118 -12.69 5.63 3.19
N SER A 119 -13.10 4.59 3.90
CA SER A 119 -12.27 4.01 4.95
C SER A 119 -12.64 2.57 5.25
N TYR A 120 -11.64 1.79 5.64
CA TYR A 120 -11.77 0.39 6.00
C TYR A 120 -12.19 0.21 7.45
N SER A 121 -12.92 -0.89 7.69
CA SER A 121 -13.33 -1.28 9.03
C SER A 121 -12.14 -1.77 9.86
N PRO A 122 -12.08 -1.44 11.17
CA PRO A 122 -11.10 -2.03 12.08
C PRO A 122 -11.36 -3.53 12.35
N TYR A 123 -12.50 -4.04 11.93
CA TYR A 123 -12.87 -5.46 12.01
C TYR A 123 -12.57 -6.24 10.72
N GLU A 124 -12.06 -5.58 9.71
CA GLU A 124 -11.64 -6.24 8.47
C GLU A 124 -10.50 -7.23 8.73
N ASP A 125 -10.39 -8.28 7.92
CA ASP A 125 -9.24 -9.18 7.99
C ASP A 125 -7.94 -8.42 7.64
N ALA A 126 -6.97 -8.41 8.55
CA ALA A 126 -5.70 -7.76 8.32
C ALA A 126 -4.92 -8.38 7.13
N ALA A 127 -5.07 -9.69 6.90
CA ALA A 127 -4.49 -10.37 5.75
C ALA A 127 -5.13 -9.89 4.42
N LYS A 128 -6.44 -9.57 4.42
CA LYS A 128 -7.11 -8.94 3.26
C LYS A 128 -6.51 -7.56 2.99
N LEU A 129 -6.38 -6.71 4.00
CA LEU A 129 -5.81 -5.37 3.85
C LEU A 129 -4.34 -5.43 3.38
N ALA A 130 -3.54 -6.36 3.90
CA ALA A 130 -2.17 -6.60 3.44
C ALA A 130 -2.14 -7.10 1.98
N GLY A 131 -3.10 -7.93 1.59
CA GLY A 131 -3.30 -8.37 0.20
C GLY A 131 -3.64 -7.21 -0.75
N ILE A 132 -4.44 -6.23 -0.31
CA ILE A 132 -4.74 -4.99 -1.05
C ILE A 132 -3.48 -4.12 -1.21
N VAL A 133 -2.64 -4.01 -0.17
CA VAL A 133 -1.34 -3.32 -0.26
C VAL A 133 -0.49 -3.94 -1.37
N ALA A 134 -0.40 -5.27 -1.42
CA ALA A 134 0.35 -5.98 -2.46
C ALA A 134 -0.24 -5.76 -3.86
N TRP A 135 -1.55 -5.84 -3.98
CA TRP A 135 -2.30 -5.62 -5.22
C TRP A 135 -2.07 -4.21 -5.79
N ASP A 136 -2.16 -3.17 -4.95
CA ASP A 136 -1.96 -1.78 -5.39
C ASP A 136 -0.50 -1.51 -5.75
N TYR A 137 0.45 -2.01 -4.94
CA TYR A 137 1.88 -1.85 -5.20
C TYR A 137 2.30 -2.50 -6.53
N GLU A 138 1.85 -3.72 -6.80
CA GLU A 138 2.18 -4.43 -8.05
C GLU A 138 1.71 -3.67 -9.29
N ARG A 139 0.57 -2.96 -9.21
CA ARG A 139 -0.02 -2.21 -10.33
C ARG A 139 0.56 -0.81 -10.50
N THR A 140 1.00 -0.20 -9.43
CA THR A 140 1.36 1.23 -9.45
C THR A 140 2.85 1.49 -9.29
N GLY A 141 3.59 0.53 -8.74
CA GLY A 141 5.01 0.71 -8.42
C GLY A 141 5.29 1.64 -7.23
N VAL A 142 4.25 2.27 -6.64
CA VAL A 142 4.37 3.12 -5.46
C VAL A 142 3.77 2.44 -4.24
N ARG A 143 4.44 2.54 -3.10
CA ARG A 143 4.00 1.89 -1.87
C ARG A 143 2.83 2.65 -1.26
N PRO A 144 1.73 2.00 -0.90
CA PRO A 144 0.61 2.63 -0.21
C PRO A 144 1.00 3.25 1.13
N MET A 145 0.10 4.06 1.69
CA MET A 145 0.15 4.64 3.03
C MET A 145 -1.06 4.17 3.84
N MET A 146 -0.96 4.15 5.18
CA MET A 146 -2.06 3.79 6.07
C MET A 146 -2.21 4.79 7.20
N ILE A 147 -3.42 5.28 7.42
CA ILE A 147 -3.75 6.22 8.51
C ILE A 147 -4.87 5.63 9.34
N GLY A 148 -4.56 5.29 10.59
CA GLY A 148 -5.50 4.64 11.48
C GLY A 148 -5.84 5.47 12.72
N HIS A 149 -7.11 5.44 13.10
CA HIS A 149 -7.60 6.07 14.31
C HIS A 149 -8.12 5.01 15.30
N SER A 150 -7.73 5.10 16.57
CA SER A 150 -8.21 4.21 17.62
C SER A 150 -7.98 2.72 17.24
N GLN A 151 -9.00 1.88 17.27
CA GLN A 151 -8.89 0.48 16.82
C GLN A 151 -8.41 0.33 15.36
N GLY A 152 -8.72 1.30 14.49
CA GLY A 152 -8.17 1.34 13.12
C GLY A 152 -6.66 1.58 13.09
N GLY A 153 -6.12 2.32 14.06
CA GLY A 153 -4.67 2.48 14.21
C GLY A 153 -3.99 1.17 14.62
N MET A 154 -4.61 0.41 15.54
CA MET A 154 -4.14 -0.95 15.85
C MET A 154 -4.22 -1.87 14.64
N GLN A 155 -5.30 -1.78 13.85
CA GLN A 155 -5.46 -2.54 12.62
C GLN A 155 -4.35 -2.21 11.60
N ALA A 156 -3.97 -0.94 11.47
CA ALA A 156 -2.83 -0.54 10.64
C ALA A 156 -1.54 -1.25 11.08
N VAL A 157 -1.23 -1.21 12.39
CA VAL A 157 -0.05 -1.92 12.93
C VAL A 157 -0.15 -3.43 12.68
N LYS A 158 -1.34 -4.03 12.82
CA LYS A 158 -1.55 -5.46 12.54
C LYS A 158 -1.28 -5.80 11.08
N VAL A 159 -1.68 -4.95 10.13
CA VAL A 159 -1.36 -5.12 8.69
C VAL A 159 0.16 -5.08 8.47
N LEU A 160 0.90 -4.21 9.16
CA LEU A 160 2.37 -4.20 9.08
C LEU A 160 2.97 -5.55 9.55
N HIS A 161 2.42 -6.15 10.62
CA HIS A 161 2.84 -7.46 11.10
C HIS A 161 2.45 -8.60 10.15
N GLU A 162 1.28 -8.53 9.46
CA GLU A 162 0.94 -9.48 8.38
C GLU A 162 1.97 -9.40 7.25
N LEU A 163 2.29 -8.19 6.78
CA LEU A 163 3.31 -7.99 5.76
C LEU A 163 4.71 -8.47 6.20
N ALA A 164 5.01 -8.44 7.50
CA ALA A 164 6.25 -9.00 8.08
C ALA A 164 6.23 -10.53 8.23
N GLY A 165 5.10 -11.19 8.00
CA GLY A 165 4.96 -12.64 8.16
C GLY A 165 4.89 -13.10 9.60
N HIS A 166 4.48 -12.25 10.56
CA HIS A 166 4.48 -12.57 11.98
C HIS A 166 3.27 -13.40 12.46
N PHE A 167 2.38 -13.82 11.56
CA PHE A 167 1.18 -14.61 11.90
C PHE A 167 1.14 -15.99 11.25
N ASP A 168 2.27 -16.50 10.77
CA ASP A 168 2.46 -17.86 10.22
C ASP A 168 1.45 -18.28 9.14
N LYS A 169 0.88 -17.30 8.42
CA LYS A 169 -0.06 -17.51 7.33
C LYS A 169 0.57 -17.19 5.99
N ALA A 170 0.26 -17.98 4.98
CA ALA A 170 0.56 -17.65 3.60
C ALA A 170 -0.24 -16.39 3.21
N LEU A 171 0.44 -15.26 3.06
CA LEU A 171 -0.19 -13.99 2.71
C LEU A 171 -0.45 -13.93 1.20
N ARG A 172 -1.74 -13.90 0.82
CA ARG A 172 -2.20 -13.87 -0.57
C ARG A 172 -2.52 -12.45 -1.03
N VAL A 173 -2.38 -12.21 -2.33
CA VAL A 173 -2.89 -10.99 -2.97
C VAL A 173 -4.40 -10.97 -2.87
N TYR A 174 -4.98 -9.80 -2.56
CA TYR A 174 -6.42 -9.58 -2.59
C TYR A 174 -6.77 -8.55 -3.66
N ASP A 175 -7.62 -8.93 -4.59
CA ASP A 175 -8.16 -8.03 -5.61
C ASP A 175 -9.44 -7.36 -5.07
N PRO A 176 -9.39 -6.07 -4.76
CA PRO A 176 -10.56 -5.36 -4.24
C PRO A 176 -11.63 -5.13 -5.30
N ILE A 177 -11.28 -5.07 -6.60
CA ILE A 177 -12.24 -4.85 -7.68
C ILE A 177 -13.16 -6.06 -7.85
N HIS A 178 -12.60 -7.28 -7.77
CA HIS A 178 -13.35 -8.52 -7.88
C HIS A 178 -13.77 -9.09 -6.52
N GLY A 179 -13.33 -8.47 -5.42
CA GLY A 179 -13.75 -8.83 -4.08
C GLY A 179 -13.23 -10.18 -3.59
N GLY A 180 -11.99 -10.60 -3.97
CA GLY A 180 -11.48 -11.93 -3.64
C GLY A 180 -9.96 -12.04 -3.47
N PHE A 181 -9.54 -13.05 -2.71
CA PHE A 181 -8.14 -13.45 -2.68
C PHE A 181 -7.77 -14.17 -3.99
N GLU A 182 -6.69 -13.72 -4.60
CA GLU A 182 -6.07 -14.42 -5.73
C GLU A 182 -5.33 -15.69 -5.21
N ASP A 183 -5.22 -16.72 -6.06
CA ASP A 183 -4.53 -17.97 -5.69
C ASP A 183 -3.00 -17.83 -5.90
N ARG A 184 -2.43 -16.78 -5.31
CA ARG A 184 -0.98 -16.54 -5.32
C ARG A 184 -0.52 -15.79 -4.07
N THR A 185 0.68 -16.11 -3.62
CA THR A 185 1.39 -15.49 -2.48
C THR A 185 2.58 -14.65 -2.94
N THR A 186 2.70 -14.42 -4.24
CA THR A 186 3.76 -13.64 -4.87
C THR A 186 3.19 -12.57 -5.78
N ILE A 187 3.98 -11.51 -5.98
CA ILE A 187 3.74 -10.46 -6.98
C ILE A 187 4.90 -10.39 -7.95
N VAL A 188 4.67 -9.78 -9.10
CA VAL A 188 5.75 -9.29 -9.96
C VAL A 188 6.12 -7.88 -9.50
N ASP A 189 7.30 -7.73 -8.90
CA ASP A 189 7.75 -6.42 -8.42
C ASP A 189 7.87 -5.45 -9.60
N PRO A 190 7.13 -4.34 -9.60
CA PRO A 190 7.05 -3.43 -10.75
C PRO A 190 8.35 -2.69 -11.06
N LEU A 191 9.28 -2.62 -10.10
CA LEU A 191 10.56 -1.95 -10.30
C LEU A 191 11.64 -2.89 -10.85
N THR A 192 11.59 -4.17 -10.48
CA THR A 192 12.62 -5.16 -10.85
C THR A 192 12.14 -6.18 -11.86
N HIS A 193 10.82 -6.27 -12.12
CA HIS A 193 10.14 -7.31 -12.92
C HIS A 193 10.43 -8.74 -12.47
N ARG A 194 10.85 -8.91 -11.22
CA ARG A 194 11.09 -10.22 -10.62
C ARG A 194 9.93 -10.63 -9.72
N SER A 195 9.61 -11.92 -9.73
CA SER A 195 8.67 -12.46 -8.74
C SER A 195 9.26 -12.33 -7.34
N ARG A 196 8.43 -11.87 -6.39
CA ARG A 196 8.75 -11.81 -4.96
C ARG A 196 7.53 -12.18 -4.12
N PRO A 197 7.72 -12.67 -2.88
CA PRO A 197 6.61 -12.91 -1.99
C PRO A 197 5.88 -11.62 -1.61
N VAL A 198 4.58 -11.72 -1.28
CA VAL A 198 3.79 -10.64 -0.66
C VAL A 198 4.37 -10.27 0.70
N VAL A 199 4.79 -11.29 1.49
CA VAL A 199 5.56 -11.06 2.73
C VAL A 199 6.86 -10.31 2.40
N GLY A 200 7.14 -9.25 3.16
CA GLY A 200 8.26 -8.34 2.93
C GLY A 200 7.94 -7.13 2.04
N ILE A 201 6.70 -7.01 1.52
CA ILE A 201 6.24 -5.74 0.94
C ILE A 201 6.12 -4.73 2.08
N SER A 202 6.45 -3.47 1.80
CA SER A 202 6.33 -2.38 2.78
C SER A 202 5.38 -1.30 2.31
N VAL A 203 4.79 -0.57 3.25
CA VAL A 203 4.10 0.70 3.00
C VAL A 203 5.10 1.86 3.14
N SER A 204 4.84 2.97 2.50
CA SER A 204 5.74 4.13 2.56
C SER A 204 5.60 4.90 3.87
N TYR A 205 4.37 5.07 4.35
CA TYR A 205 4.04 5.75 5.60
C TYR A 205 2.87 5.08 6.28
N ALA A 206 2.92 4.99 7.60
CA ALA A 206 1.75 4.65 8.40
C ALA A 206 1.67 5.53 9.64
N SER A 207 0.45 5.80 10.10
CA SER A 207 0.25 6.46 11.39
C SER A 207 -0.92 5.86 12.17
N ALA A 208 -0.82 5.96 13.49
CA ALA A 208 -1.87 5.57 14.41
C ALA A 208 -2.07 6.65 15.46
N VAL A 209 -3.32 7.07 15.68
CA VAL A 209 -3.68 8.03 16.73
C VAL A 209 -4.62 7.38 17.72
N GLY A 210 -4.29 7.47 19.02
CA GLY A 210 -5.08 6.92 20.11
C GLY A 210 -5.30 5.40 20.03
N ALA A 211 -4.30 4.63 19.61
CA ALA A 211 -4.44 3.21 19.26
C ALA A 211 -3.80 2.23 20.26
N GLY A 212 -3.75 2.61 21.53
CA GLY A 212 -3.20 1.77 22.59
C GLY A 212 -4.28 0.99 23.38
N GLY A 213 -4.30 1.13 24.61
CA GLY A 213 -5.08 0.67 25.74
C GLY A 213 -6.31 -0.22 25.54
N ALA A 214 -7.49 0.39 25.45
CA ALA A 214 -8.76 -0.34 25.47
C ALA A 214 -9.02 -1.25 24.26
N THR A 215 -8.22 -1.13 23.22
CA THR A 215 -8.34 -1.96 22.00
C THR A 215 -8.11 -3.45 22.26
N PHE A 216 -7.36 -3.83 23.31
CA PHE A 216 -7.20 -5.22 23.75
C PHE A 216 -8.46 -5.86 24.33
N LEU A 217 -9.49 -5.07 24.66
CA LEU A 217 -10.78 -5.61 25.05
C LEU A 217 -11.51 -6.31 23.89
N MET A 218 -11.08 -6.05 22.64
CA MET A 218 -11.69 -6.63 21.44
C MET A 218 -10.98 -7.93 21.02
N PRO A 219 -11.70 -9.07 20.93
CA PRO A 219 -11.08 -10.38 20.63
C PRO A 219 -10.30 -10.44 19.32
N ASN A 220 -10.72 -9.68 18.30
CA ASN A 220 -10.02 -9.60 17.01
C ASN A 220 -8.61 -8.96 17.12
N GLN A 221 -8.28 -8.32 18.25
CA GLN A 221 -6.98 -7.68 18.49
C GLN A 221 -6.09 -8.47 19.47
N TRP A 222 -6.55 -9.59 20.04
CA TRP A 222 -5.75 -10.36 21.00
C TRP A 222 -4.42 -10.89 20.41
N SER A 223 -4.37 -11.12 19.12
CA SER A 223 -3.12 -11.49 18.44
C SER A 223 -2.05 -10.37 18.46
N MET A 224 -2.42 -9.16 18.87
CA MET A 224 -1.54 -7.99 18.94
C MET A 224 -0.99 -7.71 20.33
N VAL A 225 -1.32 -8.54 21.35
CA VAL A 225 -0.95 -8.30 22.76
C VAL A 225 0.55 -8.00 22.90
N ASP A 226 1.44 -8.72 22.31
CA ASP A 226 2.88 -8.48 22.41
C ASP A 226 3.47 -7.74 21.19
N LYS A 227 2.64 -7.25 20.30
CA LYS A 227 3.07 -6.70 19.00
C LYS A 227 2.67 -5.24 18.78
N LEU A 228 1.64 -4.75 19.46
CA LEU A 228 1.03 -3.44 19.17
C LEU A 228 2.05 -2.30 19.17
N GLN A 229 2.94 -2.26 20.15
CA GLN A 229 3.92 -1.18 20.31
C GLN A 229 5.23 -1.42 19.51
N SER A 230 5.32 -2.54 18.79
CA SER A 230 6.51 -2.94 18.02
C SER A 230 6.26 -2.76 16.53
N ILE A 231 6.95 -1.83 15.88
CA ILE A 231 6.77 -1.52 14.46
C ILE A 231 7.83 -2.27 13.63
N PRO A 232 7.41 -3.21 12.75
CA PRO A 232 8.32 -3.99 11.91
C PRO A 232 8.84 -3.20 10.70
N ASP A 233 9.81 -3.78 9.97
CA ASP A 233 10.45 -3.18 8.79
C ASP A 233 9.55 -3.04 7.55
N THR A 234 8.27 -3.40 7.67
CA THR A 234 7.29 -3.29 6.58
C THR A 234 6.65 -1.90 6.47
N VAL A 235 7.28 -0.90 7.05
CA VAL A 235 6.97 0.52 6.87
C VAL A 235 8.26 1.33 6.81
N VAL A 236 8.31 2.36 5.97
CA VAL A 236 9.49 3.24 5.90
C VAL A 236 9.48 4.24 7.06
N GLU A 237 8.34 4.90 7.29
CA GLU A 237 8.14 5.81 8.43
C GLU A 237 6.79 5.54 9.08
N PHE A 238 6.80 5.49 10.42
CA PHE A 238 5.61 5.34 11.26
C PHE A 238 5.53 6.48 12.26
N THR A 239 4.33 7.08 12.38
CA THR A 239 4.07 8.09 13.43
C THR A 239 2.97 7.63 14.36
N GLY A 240 3.31 7.46 15.64
CA GLY A 240 2.36 7.27 16.73
C GLY A 240 1.94 8.62 17.32
N PHE A 241 0.63 8.82 17.52
CA PHE A 241 0.09 10.00 18.17
C PHE A 241 -0.60 9.61 19.46
N ALA A 242 -0.06 10.05 20.58
CA ALA A 242 -0.62 9.86 21.90
C ALA A 242 -1.45 11.09 22.31
N ILE A 243 -2.61 10.84 22.90
CA ILE A 243 -3.43 11.88 23.52
C ILE A 243 -3.27 11.72 25.04
N PRO A 244 -2.73 12.71 25.74
CA PRO A 244 -2.58 12.64 27.19
C PRO A 244 -3.93 12.42 27.88
N ILE A 245 -3.95 11.55 28.90
CA ILE A 245 -5.14 11.24 29.72
C ILE A 245 -6.25 10.50 28.90
N ASP A 246 -5.93 9.98 27.74
CA ASP A 246 -6.86 9.20 26.91
C ASP A 246 -6.98 7.76 27.44
N ILE A 247 -8.07 7.48 28.18
CA ILE A 247 -8.33 6.14 28.72
C ILE A 247 -8.63 5.13 27.60
N LEU A 248 -9.20 5.57 26.47
CA LEU A 248 -9.51 4.70 25.33
C LEU A 248 -8.28 4.42 24.49
N GLY A 249 -7.47 5.43 24.22
CA GLY A 249 -6.25 5.32 23.45
C GLY A 249 -5.08 4.67 24.22
N GLY A 250 -5.06 4.83 25.56
CA GLY A 250 -3.97 4.34 26.39
C GLY A 250 -2.57 4.80 25.93
N ASP A 251 -1.54 4.01 26.23
CA ASP A 251 -0.19 4.29 25.75
C ASP A 251 -0.08 4.01 24.24
N SER A 252 -0.01 5.07 23.46
CA SER A 252 0.13 5.05 22.00
C SER A 252 1.56 5.39 21.56
N HIS A 253 2.57 5.06 22.37
CA HIS A 253 3.98 5.16 22.01
C HIS A 253 4.47 3.84 21.41
N TYR A 254 5.21 3.95 20.33
CA TYR A 254 5.67 2.82 19.55
C TYR A 254 7.20 2.77 19.51
N GLN A 255 7.73 1.55 19.39
CA GLN A 255 9.15 1.29 19.28
C GLN A 255 9.44 0.62 17.93
N ARG A 256 10.56 0.99 17.31
CA ARG A 256 11.02 0.30 16.12
C ARG A 256 11.49 -1.12 16.45
N ASN A 257 11.15 -2.04 15.61
CA ASN A 257 11.70 -3.39 15.60
C ASN A 257 12.35 -3.62 14.23
N GLY A 258 13.60 -3.11 14.09
CA GLY A 258 14.35 -3.14 12.85
C GLY A 258 14.73 -1.74 12.32
N SER A 259 14.58 -1.50 11.00
CA SER A 259 15.04 -0.30 10.30
C SER A 259 13.98 0.78 10.11
N ALA A 260 12.72 0.52 10.46
CA ALA A 260 11.63 1.50 10.34
C ALA A 260 11.95 2.80 11.10
N ASN A 261 11.65 3.94 10.47
CA ASN A 261 11.72 5.22 11.17
C ASN A 261 10.45 5.42 12.00
N VAL A 262 10.56 5.36 13.32
CA VAL A 262 9.41 5.49 14.24
C VAL A 262 9.51 6.80 15.01
N ARG A 263 8.46 7.60 14.91
CA ARG A 263 8.29 8.87 15.62
C ARG A 263 7.04 8.82 16.48
N ASN A 264 7.14 9.32 17.71
CA ASN A 264 6.00 9.47 18.61
C ASN A 264 5.75 10.96 18.88
N VAL A 265 4.49 11.35 18.87
CA VAL A 265 4.03 12.73 19.04
C VAL A 265 2.97 12.77 20.13
N ASP A 266 3.21 13.53 21.18
CA ASP A 266 2.20 13.84 22.19
C ASP A 266 1.34 15.00 21.71
N LEU A 267 0.05 14.74 21.52
CA LEU A 267 -0.92 15.77 21.17
C LEU A 267 -1.33 16.56 22.43
N PRO A 268 -1.82 17.81 22.29
CA PRO A 268 -2.35 18.56 23.41
C PRO A 268 -3.46 17.81 24.17
N ALA A 269 -3.50 17.93 25.48
CA ALA A 269 -4.53 17.30 26.33
C ALA A 269 -5.97 17.76 26.04
N THR A 270 -6.13 18.81 25.24
CA THR A 270 -7.43 19.31 24.76
C THR A 270 -7.99 18.51 23.59
N TYR A 271 -7.20 17.61 23.01
CA TYR A 271 -7.65 16.78 21.88
C TYR A 271 -8.62 15.71 22.36
N SER A 272 -9.71 15.55 21.64
CA SER A 272 -10.70 14.51 21.91
C SER A 272 -10.33 13.24 21.17
N HIS A 273 -10.27 12.08 21.87
CA HIS A 273 -10.05 10.78 21.23
C HIS A 273 -10.94 10.55 20.01
N VAL A 274 -12.23 10.82 20.15
CA VAL A 274 -13.22 10.55 19.10
C VAL A 274 -13.08 11.49 17.92
N PHE A 275 -12.78 12.77 18.15
CA PHE A 275 -12.88 13.81 17.13
C PHE A 275 -11.56 14.21 16.48
N VAL A 276 -10.42 13.60 16.82
CA VAL A 276 -9.12 13.93 16.19
C VAL A 276 -9.20 13.98 14.66
N PRO A 277 -9.84 13.01 13.95
CA PRO A 277 -9.93 13.05 12.50
C PRO A 277 -11.03 13.96 11.93
N ALA A 278 -11.75 14.72 12.76
CA ALA A 278 -12.80 15.65 12.32
C ALA A 278 -12.22 16.97 11.77
N VAL A 279 -11.41 16.89 10.73
CA VAL A 279 -10.58 17.98 10.22
C VAL A 279 -10.98 18.48 8.83
N GLY A 280 -12.07 17.97 8.28
CA GLY A 280 -12.46 18.21 6.89
C GLY A 280 -12.60 19.70 6.52
N SER A 281 -13.06 20.54 7.44
CA SER A 281 -13.24 21.96 7.19
C SER A 281 -11.97 22.83 7.35
N LEU A 282 -10.91 22.30 7.99
CA LEU A 282 -9.71 23.11 8.27
C LEU A 282 -9.12 23.81 7.02
N PRO A 283 -9.03 23.16 5.84
CA PRO A 283 -8.49 23.83 4.65
C PRO A 283 -9.40 24.89 4.01
N GLU A 284 -10.64 25.05 4.47
CA GLU A 284 -11.58 26.05 3.95
C GLU A 284 -11.17 27.47 4.39
N GLU A 285 -10.49 27.58 5.53
CA GLU A 285 -9.91 28.82 6.02
C GLU A 285 -8.48 29.00 5.49
N ALA A 286 -8.25 30.01 4.65
CA ALA A 286 -6.97 30.25 3.99
C ALA A 286 -5.79 30.35 4.98
N GLY A 287 -6.00 30.98 6.15
CA GLY A 287 -4.99 31.11 7.20
C GLY A 287 -4.62 29.76 7.82
N VAL A 288 -5.60 28.92 8.09
CA VAL A 288 -5.40 27.58 8.64
C VAL A 288 -4.70 26.67 7.61
N ARG A 289 -5.15 26.71 6.34
CA ARG A 289 -4.51 26.00 5.24
C ARG A 289 -3.03 26.38 5.07
N ALA A 290 -2.74 27.67 5.11
CA ALA A 290 -1.37 28.18 5.00
C ALA A 290 -0.50 27.69 6.16
N TRP A 291 -1.05 27.74 7.38
CA TRP A 291 -0.36 27.25 8.56
C TRP A 291 -0.06 25.74 8.48
N ILE A 292 -1.05 24.93 8.06
CA ILE A 292 -0.87 23.48 7.85
C ILE A 292 0.23 23.19 6.83
N ASN A 293 0.27 23.95 5.73
CA ASN A 293 1.29 23.75 4.70
C ASN A 293 2.70 24.18 5.12
N ALA A 294 2.80 25.14 6.05
CA ALA A 294 4.06 25.63 6.61
C ALA A 294 4.58 24.78 7.80
N TYR A 295 3.77 23.84 8.29
CA TYR A 295 4.13 23.00 9.43
C TYR A 295 5.32 22.08 9.12
N VAL A 296 6.26 22.02 10.06
CA VAL A 296 7.40 21.10 10.04
C VAL A 296 7.51 20.41 11.41
N PRO A 297 7.55 19.09 11.49
CA PRO A 297 7.66 18.36 12.76
C PRO A 297 8.88 18.81 13.58
N GLY A 298 8.67 19.02 14.89
CA GLY A 298 9.72 19.43 15.82
C GLY A 298 10.11 20.91 15.79
N ALA A 299 9.65 21.70 14.83
CA ALA A 299 9.81 23.15 14.85
C ALA A 299 8.81 23.81 15.84
N LYS A 300 9.14 25.03 16.27
CA LYS A 300 8.19 25.86 17.02
C LYS A 300 7.20 26.48 16.05
N HIS A 301 5.93 26.29 16.29
CA HIS A 301 4.86 26.86 15.48
C HIS A 301 4.05 27.86 16.31
N ASP A 302 3.89 29.08 15.77
CA ASP A 302 2.98 30.06 16.37
C ASP A 302 1.54 29.70 16.00
N THR A 303 0.74 29.43 17.01
CA THR A 303 -0.69 29.10 16.87
C THR A 303 -1.61 30.26 17.25
N SER A 304 -1.06 31.43 17.62
CA SER A 304 -1.83 32.57 18.12
C SER A 304 -2.80 33.17 17.10
N SER A 305 -2.52 32.97 15.80
CA SER A 305 -3.37 33.43 14.69
C SER A 305 -4.46 32.44 14.30
N LEU A 306 -4.47 31.25 14.87
CA LEU A 306 -5.44 30.19 14.53
C LEU A 306 -6.74 30.37 15.34
N PRO A 307 -7.91 30.08 14.72
CA PRO A 307 -9.17 30.07 15.44
C PRO A 307 -9.18 28.97 16.52
N PRO A 308 -9.89 29.19 17.65
CA PRO A 308 -9.87 28.25 18.79
C PRO A 308 -10.32 26.82 18.46
N ASP A 309 -11.26 26.65 17.56
CA ASP A 309 -11.77 25.35 17.12
C ASP A 309 -10.73 24.60 16.27
N ALA A 310 -9.95 25.29 15.45
CA ALA A 310 -8.85 24.68 14.70
C ALA A 310 -7.78 24.11 15.65
N LEU A 311 -7.52 24.77 16.77
CA LEU A 311 -6.51 24.31 17.76
C LEU A 311 -6.79 22.93 18.34
N LEU A 312 -8.03 22.43 18.26
CA LEU A 312 -8.42 21.10 18.75
C LEU A 312 -7.98 19.97 17.82
N HIS A 313 -7.52 20.26 16.60
CA HIS A 313 -7.26 19.24 15.57
C HIS A 313 -6.04 19.51 14.68
N VAL A 314 -5.64 20.78 14.54
CA VAL A 314 -4.73 21.23 13.49
C VAL A 314 -3.33 20.63 13.55
N LEU A 315 -2.79 20.37 14.75
CA LEU A 315 -1.46 19.79 14.91
C LEU A 315 -1.40 18.37 14.34
N TRP A 316 -2.39 17.53 14.66
CA TRP A 316 -2.48 16.20 14.09
C TRP A 316 -2.62 16.23 12.57
N ALA A 317 -3.54 17.06 12.07
CA ALA A 317 -3.78 17.17 10.63
C ALA A 317 -2.53 17.65 9.87
N ALA A 318 -1.82 18.64 10.43
CA ALA A 318 -0.61 19.19 9.82
C ALA A 318 0.56 18.21 9.81
N ASP A 319 0.76 17.49 10.91
CA ASP A 319 1.84 16.51 11.03
C ASP A 319 1.63 15.32 10.09
N VAL A 320 0.40 14.79 10.04
CA VAL A 320 0.06 13.72 9.10
C VAL A 320 0.17 14.20 7.65
N TRP A 321 -0.31 15.42 7.34
CA TRP A 321 -0.19 15.99 6.00
C TRP A 321 1.25 16.22 5.57
N TYR A 322 2.11 16.69 6.48
CA TYR A 322 3.55 16.80 6.22
C TYR A 322 4.13 15.45 5.81
N SER A 323 3.88 14.41 6.58
CA SER A 323 4.40 13.06 6.31
C SER A 323 3.83 12.47 5.01
N ILE A 324 2.54 12.71 4.70
CA ILE A 324 1.93 12.31 3.43
C ILE A 324 2.63 12.97 2.24
N LYS A 325 2.83 14.30 2.25
CA LYS A 325 3.52 15.02 1.18
C LYS A 325 4.94 14.49 0.97
N LYS A 326 5.68 14.33 2.05
CA LYS A 326 7.04 13.76 2.04
C LYS A 326 7.09 12.40 1.37
N HIS A 327 6.26 11.47 1.82
CA HIS A 327 6.25 10.10 1.29
C HIS A 327 5.66 10.01 -0.12
N TRP A 328 4.74 10.88 -0.49
CA TRP A 328 4.28 11.02 -1.87
C TRP A 328 5.44 11.38 -2.80
N CYS A 329 6.20 12.42 -2.43
CA CYS A 329 7.38 12.85 -3.18
C CYS A 329 8.43 11.73 -3.28
N LEU A 330 8.79 11.10 -2.15
CA LEU A 330 9.78 10.02 -2.11
C LEU A 330 9.38 8.83 -2.99
N GLU A 331 8.12 8.41 -2.99
CA GLU A 331 7.63 7.30 -3.80
C GLU A 331 7.63 7.64 -5.30
N ALA A 332 7.17 8.84 -5.66
CA ALA A 332 7.23 9.32 -7.03
C ALA A 332 8.66 9.37 -7.56
N GLN A 333 9.58 9.93 -6.77
CA GLN A 333 11.01 9.97 -7.10
C GLN A 333 11.63 8.56 -7.20
N ARG A 334 11.25 7.63 -6.30
CA ARG A 334 11.72 6.24 -6.32
C ARG A 334 11.34 5.55 -7.62
N LEU A 335 10.09 5.67 -8.05
CA LEU A 335 9.63 5.09 -9.30
C LEU A 335 10.36 5.69 -10.50
N VAL A 336 10.47 7.03 -10.57
CA VAL A 336 11.18 7.72 -11.66
C VAL A 336 12.65 7.31 -11.75
N ARG A 337 13.35 7.20 -10.61
CA ARG A 337 14.75 6.74 -10.60
C ARG A 337 14.89 5.29 -11.09
N ALA A 338 13.98 4.41 -10.70
CA ALA A 338 13.99 3.01 -11.15
C ALA A 338 13.77 2.92 -12.67
N GLU A 339 12.82 3.66 -13.22
CA GLU A 339 12.57 3.71 -14.66
C GLU A 339 13.78 4.24 -15.44
N ARG A 340 14.41 5.32 -14.97
CA ARG A 340 15.60 5.87 -15.61
C ARG A 340 16.79 4.91 -15.60
N ALA A 341 16.96 4.13 -14.56
CA ALA A 341 18.01 3.12 -14.47
C ALA A 341 17.83 1.97 -15.48
N ARG A 342 16.60 1.73 -15.95
CA ARG A 342 16.27 0.65 -16.91
C ARG A 342 16.50 1.04 -18.37
N VAL A 343 16.23 2.30 -18.71
CA VAL A 343 16.34 2.79 -20.11
C VAL A 343 17.72 2.52 -20.76
N PRO A 344 18.88 2.67 -20.09
CA PRO A 344 20.18 2.38 -20.67
C PRO A 344 20.38 0.90 -21.03
N ILE A 345 19.82 -0.02 -20.25
CA ILE A 345 19.97 -1.47 -20.44
C ILE A 345 19.20 -1.92 -21.69
N GLU A 346 17.97 -1.48 -21.84
CA GLU A 346 17.15 -1.80 -23.03
C GLU A 346 17.73 -1.19 -24.33
N SER A 347 18.34 0.00 -24.23
CA SER A 347 19.00 0.63 -25.38
C SER A 347 20.26 -0.11 -25.80
N ALA A 348 21.01 -0.68 -24.85
CA ALA A 348 22.20 -1.48 -25.12
C ALA A 348 21.83 -2.85 -25.73
N GLU A 349 20.74 -3.46 -25.32
CA GLU A 349 20.26 -4.73 -25.86
C GLU A 349 19.68 -4.60 -27.28
N ARG A 350 19.16 -3.41 -27.64
CA ARG A 350 18.61 -3.13 -28.99
C ARG A 350 19.62 -2.60 -29.98
N THR A 351 20.87 -2.41 -29.61
CA THR A 351 21.90 -2.04 -30.58
C THR A 351 22.05 -3.23 -31.55
N PRO A 352 21.72 -3.08 -32.85
CA PRO A 352 21.88 -4.17 -33.79
C PRO A 352 23.35 -4.56 -33.81
N GLN A 353 23.65 -5.84 -33.64
CA GLN A 353 24.99 -6.31 -33.94
C GLN A 353 25.30 -5.93 -35.40
N PRO A 354 26.50 -5.43 -35.72
CA PRO A 354 26.87 -5.15 -37.08
C PRO A 354 26.64 -6.44 -37.88
N ILE A 355 25.80 -6.34 -38.90
CA ILE A 355 25.65 -7.44 -39.85
C ILE A 355 27.04 -7.60 -40.46
N ASP A 356 27.72 -8.71 -40.11
CA ASP A 356 28.97 -9.09 -40.77
C ASP A 356 28.77 -8.93 -42.28
N GLY A 357 29.55 -8.03 -42.86
CA GLY A 357 29.54 -7.82 -44.31
C GLY A 357 29.76 -9.15 -45.05
N PRO A 358 29.36 -9.24 -46.29
CA PRO A 358 29.34 -10.49 -47.03
C PRO A 358 30.68 -11.22 -46.91
N ARG A 359 30.66 -12.43 -46.31
CA ARG A 359 31.82 -13.33 -46.27
C ARG A 359 32.36 -13.43 -47.69
N ARG A 360 33.54 -12.86 -47.92
CA ARG A 360 34.30 -13.16 -49.17
C ARG A 360 34.45 -14.66 -49.22
N MET A 361 33.80 -15.27 -50.20
CA MET A 361 34.07 -16.66 -50.55
C MET A 361 35.58 -16.80 -50.88
N PRO A 362 36.28 -17.82 -50.38
CA PRO A 362 37.67 -18.05 -50.77
C PRO A 362 37.71 -18.32 -52.30
N ALA A 363 38.60 -17.59 -52.95
CA ALA A 363 38.82 -17.77 -54.39
C ALA A 363 39.11 -19.27 -54.73
N ARG A 364 38.41 -19.81 -55.68
CA ARG A 364 38.71 -21.14 -56.20
C ARG A 364 40.17 -21.14 -56.69
N LEU A 365 41.01 -21.91 -56.04
CA LEU A 365 42.34 -22.24 -56.49
C LEU A 365 42.21 -22.97 -57.82
N ASP A 366 42.88 -22.46 -58.89
CA ASP A 366 42.89 -22.99 -60.17
C ASP A 366 43.44 -24.43 -60.17
N SER A 367 42.89 -25.23 -61.09
CA SER A 367 43.18 -26.67 -61.25
C SER A 367 44.65 -26.99 -61.58
N ALA A 368 45.47 -25.97 -61.91
CA ALA A 368 46.93 -26.11 -62.23
C ALA A 368 47.79 -26.33 -60.98
N GLU A 369 47.40 -25.73 -59.76
CA GLU A 369 48.20 -25.92 -58.53
C GLU A 369 47.95 -27.29 -57.86
N ARG A 370 46.87 -28.01 -58.15
CA ARG A 370 46.63 -29.36 -57.68
C ARG A 370 47.41 -30.45 -58.39
N ALA A 371 47.96 -30.17 -59.56
CA ALA A 371 48.80 -31.11 -60.28
C ALA A 371 50.27 -31.10 -59.83
N ALA A 372 50.77 -29.95 -59.35
CA ALA A 372 52.12 -29.83 -58.82
C ALA A 372 52.29 -30.49 -57.41
N ALA A 373 51.28 -30.45 -56.57
CA ALA A 373 51.33 -31.03 -55.21
C ALA A 373 51.22 -32.57 -55.20
N ARG A 374 50.87 -33.22 -56.28
CA ARG A 374 50.81 -34.69 -56.41
C ARG A 374 52.10 -35.34 -56.92
N SER A 375 53.03 -34.59 -57.49
CA SER A 375 54.31 -35.14 -57.97
C SER A 375 55.42 -35.19 -56.94
N GLU A 376 55.31 -34.41 -55.83
CA GLU A 376 56.32 -34.44 -54.76
C GLU A 376 56.11 -35.52 -53.69
N ASN A 377 54.93 -36.16 -53.62
CA ASN A 377 54.62 -37.20 -52.65
C ASN A 377 54.79 -38.65 -53.17
N MET A 378 55.45 -38.84 -54.35
CA MET A 378 55.77 -40.16 -54.85
C MET A 378 57.28 -40.43 -54.99
N ALA A 379 58.12 -39.58 -54.33
CA ALA A 379 59.57 -39.78 -54.31
C ALA A 379 60.11 -39.54 -52.85
N GLN A 380 59.57 -40.31 -51.88
CA GLN A 380 60.22 -40.67 -50.59
C GLN A 380 59.69 -42.01 -50.15
#